data_c5963327f5f77b210a3c8dc10374a182
#
_entry.id   c5963327f5f77b210a3c8dc10374a182
#
_cell.length_a   1.000
_cell.length_b   1.000
_cell.length_c   1.000
_cell.angle_alpha   90.00
_cell.angle_beta   90.00
_cell.angle_gamma   90.00
#
_symmetry.space_group_name_H-M   'P 1'
#
loop_
_entity.id
_entity.type
_entity.pdbx_description
1 polymer ?
#
loop_
_entity_poly.entity_id
_entity_poly.type
_entity_poly.pdbx_seq_one_letter_code
_entity_poly.pdbx_strand_id
1 'polypeptide(L)'
;MHAPNLDAIVIPKVNSAADLHFVTDVIRHRLPDRHPTTPSKSSSGSPLRLLALIESAKSLSNLSEICKASPYLSGLIFAAEDFSLDMSLTRTPSLSEFLYARSAIATACRAHELPSTIDLVCTSYKGEEGLKTLEEECIGGKNLGFNGKQLIHPTQVEIAQKTFQPSDKEVEWAVRVVIADEKADKQGRGAWTLDGKMIDVPVVGKAKALVKKAELCGINVGDVRNEWTHQEPE
;
A
#
# COMPACT_ATOMS: atom_id res chain seq x y z
N MET A 1 -15.66 -17.22 19.09
CA MET A 1 -15.16 -15.84 18.85
C MET A 1 -15.92 -15.30 17.63
N HIS A 2 -17.08 -14.70 17.85
CA HIS A 2 -17.84 -14.06 16.76
C HIS A 2 -17.51 -12.57 16.78
N ALA A 3 -16.64 -12.15 15.89
CA ALA A 3 -16.33 -10.73 15.63
C ALA A 3 -16.71 -10.42 14.18
N PRO A 4 -18.02 -10.18 13.89
CA PRO A 4 -18.50 -10.03 12.53
C PRO A 4 -17.88 -8.81 11.82
N ASN A 5 -17.44 -7.81 12.57
CA ASN A 5 -16.82 -6.59 12.06
C ASN A 5 -15.29 -6.63 12.03
N LEU A 6 -14.67 -7.80 12.29
CA LEU A 6 -13.23 -7.95 12.25
C LEU A 6 -12.77 -8.26 10.83
N ASP A 7 -12.11 -7.33 10.16
CA ASP A 7 -11.60 -7.50 8.79
C ASP A 7 -10.12 -7.91 8.75
N ALA A 8 -9.32 -7.46 9.70
CA ALA A 8 -7.89 -7.75 9.75
C ALA A 8 -7.37 -7.89 11.18
N ILE A 9 -6.29 -8.67 11.31
CA ILE A 9 -5.52 -8.82 12.55
C ILE A 9 -4.09 -8.36 12.27
N VAL A 10 -3.55 -7.50 13.12
CA VAL A 10 -2.14 -7.11 13.11
C VAL A 10 -1.37 -8.06 14.02
N ILE A 11 -0.32 -8.69 13.48
CA ILE A 11 0.52 -9.63 14.21
C ILE A 11 1.85 -8.95 14.53
N PRO A 12 2.13 -8.66 15.82
CA PRO A 12 3.41 -8.10 16.23
C PRO A 12 4.51 -9.17 16.29
N LYS A 13 5.76 -8.72 16.35
CA LYS A 13 6.94 -9.56 16.59
C LYS A 13 7.10 -10.73 15.61
N VAL A 14 6.68 -10.56 14.36
CA VAL A 14 6.87 -11.57 13.32
C VAL A 14 8.34 -11.59 12.92
N ASN A 15 9.03 -12.68 13.23
CA ASN A 15 10.45 -12.86 12.95
C ASN A 15 10.73 -13.91 11.86
N SER A 16 9.74 -14.77 11.58
CA SER A 16 9.85 -15.88 10.63
C SER A 16 8.48 -16.33 10.12
N ALA A 17 8.48 -17.20 9.12
CA ALA A 17 7.26 -17.84 8.61
C ALA A 17 6.49 -18.61 9.71
N ALA A 18 7.21 -19.20 10.68
CA ALA A 18 6.60 -20.00 11.76
C ALA A 18 5.61 -19.19 12.60
N ASP A 19 5.87 -17.91 12.83
CA ASP A 19 5.00 -17.04 13.62
C ASP A 19 3.63 -16.86 12.93
N LEU A 20 3.62 -16.77 11.59
CA LEU A 20 2.39 -16.67 10.80
C LEU A 20 1.71 -18.04 10.60
N HIS A 21 2.46 -19.13 10.52
CA HIS A 21 1.88 -20.48 10.42
C HIS A 21 1.01 -20.79 11.63
N PHE A 22 1.49 -20.50 12.84
CA PHE A 22 0.70 -20.67 14.06
C PHE A 22 -0.65 -19.94 14.01
N VAL A 23 -0.61 -18.66 13.66
CA VAL A 23 -1.84 -17.85 13.57
C VAL A 23 -2.76 -18.35 12.46
N THR A 24 -2.18 -18.74 11.32
CA THR A 24 -2.91 -19.33 10.18
C THR A 24 -3.68 -20.58 10.58
N ASP A 25 -3.04 -21.49 11.30
CA ASP A 25 -3.66 -22.74 11.74
C ASP A 25 -4.78 -22.51 12.76
N VAL A 26 -4.59 -21.54 13.68
CA VAL A 26 -5.65 -21.13 14.61
C VAL A 26 -6.85 -20.56 13.85
N ILE A 27 -6.63 -19.68 12.84
CA ILE A 27 -7.71 -19.10 12.04
C ILE A 27 -8.43 -20.20 11.27
N ARG A 28 -7.72 -21.08 10.57
CA ARG A 28 -8.31 -22.20 9.82
C ARG A 28 -9.20 -23.08 10.68
N HIS A 29 -8.75 -23.37 11.89
CA HIS A 29 -9.51 -24.19 12.82
C HIS A 29 -10.74 -23.47 13.40
N ARG A 30 -10.63 -22.19 13.73
CA ARG A 30 -11.66 -21.42 14.44
C ARG A 30 -12.64 -20.70 13.52
N LEU A 31 -12.20 -20.32 12.31
CA LEU A 31 -12.95 -19.49 11.36
C LEU A 31 -12.81 -20.02 9.92
N PRO A 32 -13.18 -21.30 9.67
CA PRO A 32 -12.98 -21.93 8.36
C PRO A 32 -13.72 -21.19 7.22
N ASP A 33 -14.85 -20.54 7.52
CA ASP A 33 -15.66 -19.81 6.54
C ASP A 33 -15.03 -18.47 6.11
N ARG A 34 -13.98 -18.02 6.79
CA ARG A 34 -13.29 -16.77 6.51
C ARG A 34 -11.94 -16.97 5.79
N HIS A 35 -11.76 -18.12 5.14
CA HIS A 35 -10.55 -18.40 4.36
C HIS A 35 -10.59 -17.65 3.02
N PRO A 36 -9.49 -17.04 2.54
CA PRO A 36 -9.46 -16.24 1.30
C PRO A 36 -9.90 -16.99 0.05
N THR A 37 -9.69 -18.31 0.00
CA THR A 37 -10.05 -19.16 -1.15
C THR A 37 -11.43 -19.81 -1.03
N THR A 38 -12.13 -19.63 0.09
CA THR A 38 -13.48 -20.17 0.25
C THR A 38 -14.45 -19.26 -0.46
N PRO A 39 -15.22 -19.74 -1.47
CA PRO A 39 -16.26 -18.92 -2.06
C PRO A 39 -17.25 -18.53 -0.95
N SER A 40 -17.50 -17.24 -0.79
CA SER A 40 -18.45 -16.73 0.19
C SER A 40 -19.85 -17.22 -0.16
N LYS A 41 -20.26 -18.38 0.37
CA LYS A 41 -21.60 -18.95 0.25
C LYS A 41 -22.54 -18.51 1.38
N SER A 42 -22.03 -17.78 2.35
CA SER A 42 -22.80 -17.39 3.52
C SER A 42 -22.57 -15.92 3.88
N SER A 43 -23.52 -15.34 4.57
CA SER A 43 -23.53 -14.01 5.17
C SER A 43 -22.44 -13.78 6.26
N SER A 44 -21.41 -14.62 6.34
CA SER A 44 -20.43 -14.64 7.43
C SER A 44 -19.23 -13.69 7.26
N GLY A 45 -19.28 -12.75 6.32
CA GLY A 45 -18.30 -11.68 6.22
C GLY A 45 -17.17 -11.92 5.19
N SER A 46 -16.40 -10.87 4.95
CA SER A 46 -15.22 -10.88 4.07
C SER A 46 -14.13 -11.82 4.60
N PRO A 47 -13.23 -12.32 3.75
CA PRO A 47 -12.06 -13.07 4.19
C PRO A 47 -11.26 -12.27 5.23
N LEU A 48 -10.82 -12.97 6.29
CA LEU A 48 -9.96 -12.35 7.30
C LEU A 48 -8.59 -12.08 6.70
N ARG A 49 -7.95 -10.99 7.09
CA ARG A 49 -6.62 -10.58 6.63
C ARG A 49 -5.64 -10.52 7.78
N LEU A 50 -4.37 -10.76 7.49
CA LEU A 50 -3.26 -10.55 8.42
C LEU A 50 -2.36 -9.43 7.91
N LEU A 51 -1.88 -8.61 8.83
CA LEU A 51 -0.83 -7.63 8.63
C LEU A 51 0.31 -7.96 9.59
N ALA A 52 1.52 -8.18 9.08
CA ALA A 52 2.67 -8.51 9.89
C ALA A 52 3.52 -7.27 10.22
N LEU A 53 3.87 -7.07 11.48
CA LEU A 53 4.84 -6.05 11.90
C LEU A 53 6.25 -6.54 11.65
N ILE A 54 7.02 -5.77 10.89
CA ILE A 54 8.44 -5.94 10.64
C ILE A 54 9.18 -4.97 11.56
N GLU A 55 9.80 -5.51 12.61
CA GLU A 55 10.30 -4.72 13.72
C GLU A 55 11.63 -5.23 14.32
N SER A 56 12.36 -6.07 13.55
CA SER A 56 13.66 -6.59 13.94
C SER A 56 14.55 -6.86 12.74
N ALA A 57 15.87 -6.94 12.93
CA ALA A 57 16.82 -7.36 11.91
C ALA A 57 16.49 -8.76 11.38
N LYS A 58 16.03 -9.66 12.27
CA LYS A 58 15.63 -11.01 11.90
C LYS A 58 14.42 -11.02 10.98
N SER A 59 13.38 -10.23 11.26
CA SER A 59 12.21 -10.11 10.40
C SER A 59 12.59 -9.53 9.03
N LEU A 60 13.46 -8.53 9.00
CA LEU A 60 13.95 -7.93 7.76
C LEU A 60 14.74 -8.92 6.90
N SER A 61 15.55 -9.78 7.52
CA SER A 61 16.30 -10.83 6.81
C SER A 61 15.41 -11.93 6.26
N ASN A 62 14.23 -12.17 6.84
CA ASN A 62 13.30 -13.24 6.49
C ASN A 62 12.08 -12.77 5.68
N LEU A 63 12.10 -11.56 5.10
CA LEU A 63 10.93 -10.97 4.42
C LEU A 63 10.28 -11.89 3.40
N SER A 64 11.08 -12.56 2.55
CA SER A 64 10.54 -13.43 1.50
C SER A 64 9.80 -14.65 2.07
N GLU A 65 10.28 -15.23 3.17
CA GLU A 65 9.62 -16.34 3.85
C GLU A 65 8.32 -15.86 4.54
N ILE A 66 8.40 -14.72 5.23
CA ILE A 66 7.25 -14.09 5.89
C ILE A 66 6.14 -13.80 4.87
N CYS A 67 6.50 -13.21 3.72
CA CYS A 67 5.52 -12.87 2.68
C CYS A 67 4.78 -14.08 2.09
N LYS A 68 5.37 -15.27 2.14
CA LYS A 68 4.78 -16.52 1.63
C LYS A 68 4.07 -17.36 2.69
N ALA A 69 4.22 -17.00 3.97
CA ALA A 69 3.87 -17.88 5.08
C ALA A 69 2.37 -18.11 5.26
N SER A 70 1.50 -17.25 4.77
CA SER A 70 0.07 -17.35 5.02
C SER A 70 -0.77 -16.84 3.85
N PRO A 71 -1.81 -17.58 3.44
CA PRO A 71 -2.77 -17.10 2.45
C PRO A 71 -3.63 -15.93 2.97
N TYR A 72 -3.63 -15.69 4.27
CA TYR A 72 -4.33 -14.57 4.91
C TYR A 72 -3.48 -13.30 4.92
N LEU A 73 -2.15 -13.41 4.69
CA LEU A 73 -1.27 -12.24 4.74
C LEU A 73 -1.62 -11.28 3.60
N SER A 74 -1.91 -10.04 3.96
CA SER A 74 -2.30 -8.98 3.02
C SER A 74 -1.39 -7.76 3.09
N GLY A 75 -0.39 -7.76 3.96
CA GLY A 75 0.55 -6.64 4.00
C GLY A 75 1.54 -6.70 5.14
N LEU A 76 2.52 -5.81 5.03
CA LEU A 76 3.55 -5.59 6.04
C LEU A 76 3.44 -4.16 6.58
N ILE A 77 3.79 -4.02 7.84
CA ILE A 77 3.87 -2.74 8.55
C ILE A 77 5.29 -2.58 9.08
N PHE A 78 5.95 -1.48 8.77
CA PHE A 78 7.27 -1.19 9.34
C PHE A 78 7.13 -0.56 10.72
N ALA A 79 7.53 -1.24 11.78
CA ALA A 79 7.52 -0.75 13.16
C ALA A 79 8.92 -0.27 13.56
N ALA A 80 9.24 0.97 13.17
CA ALA A 80 10.60 1.51 13.25
C ALA A 80 11.12 1.70 14.67
N GLU A 81 10.26 1.90 15.66
CA GLU A 81 10.70 2.13 17.04
C GLU A 81 11.28 0.84 17.66
N ASP A 82 10.58 -0.29 17.52
CA ASP A 82 11.10 -1.59 17.94
C ASP A 82 12.32 -2.00 17.10
N PHE A 83 12.28 -1.73 15.78
CA PHE A 83 13.42 -1.97 14.90
C PHE A 83 14.65 -1.16 15.31
N SER A 84 14.47 0.11 15.71
CA SER A 84 15.55 0.96 16.22
C SER A 84 16.16 0.39 17.48
N LEU A 85 15.33 -0.13 18.38
CA LEU A 85 15.81 -0.78 19.61
C LEU A 85 16.64 -2.03 19.30
N ASP A 86 16.14 -2.90 18.42
CA ASP A 86 16.79 -4.15 18.01
C ASP A 86 18.16 -3.89 17.34
N MET A 87 18.20 -2.88 16.46
CA MET A 87 19.38 -2.51 15.68
C MET A 87 20.31 -1.49 16.38
N SER A 88 19.93 -1.00 17.55
CA SER A 88 20.65 0.09 18.25
C SER A 88 20.80 1.36 17.40
N LEU A 89 19.73 1.73 16.64
CA LEU A 89 19.71 2.91 15.79
C LEU A 89 19.16 4.13 16.55
N THR A 90 19.63 5.30 16.14
CA THR A 90 19.05 6.57 16.57
C THR A 90 18.23 7.16 15.45
N ARG A 91 16.92 7.36 15.68
CA ARG A 91 16.03 8.01 14.72
C ARG A 91 16.43 9.45 14.48
N THR A 92 16.57 9.82 13.20
CA THR A 92 16.86 11.19 12.78
C THR A 92 15.68 11.78 11.99
N PRO A 93 15.59 13.12 11.84
CA PRO A 93 14.52 13.74 11.03
C PRO A 93 14.55 13.30 9.56
N SER A 94 15.71 12.92 9.03
CA SER A 94 15.87 12.47 7.64
C SER A 94 15.37 11.06 7.39
N LEU A 95 15.20 10.24 8.45
CA LEU A 95 14.88 8.81 8.39
C LEU A 95 15.82 7.99 7.49
N SER A 96 17.03 8.49 7.23
CA SER A 96 18.03 7.85 6.34
C SER A 96 18.52 6.52 6.88
N GLU A 97 18.57 6.37 8.21
CA GLU A 97 18.92 5.13 8.91
C GLU A 97 17.94 3.98 8.61
N PHE A 98 16.70 4.31 8.22
CA PHE A 98 15.65 3.34 7.87
C PHE A 98 15.52 3.10 6.36
N LEU A 99 16.28 3.79 5.51
CA LEU A 99 16.11 3.74 4.07
C LEU A 99 16.18 2.32 3.52
N TYR A 100 17.18 1.54 3.97
CA TYR A 100 17.34 0.15 3.56
C TYR A 100 16.13 -0.70 3.98
N ALA A 101 15.73 -0.64 5.24
CA ALA A 101 14.60 -1.42 5.76
C ALA A 101 13.30 -1.07 5.03
N ARG A 102 13.00 0.22 4.85
CA ARG A 102 11.82 0.71 4.14
C ARG A 102 11.80 0.23 2.69
N SER A 103 12.91 0.36 1.97
CA SER A 103 13.02 -0.09 0.57
C SER A 103 12.86 -1.60 0.44
N ALA A 104 13.47 -2.38 1.35
CA ALA A 104 13.37 -3.84 1.37
C ALA A 104 11.92 -4.30 1.61
N ILE A 105 11.22 -3.70 2.57
CA ILE A 105 9.83 -4.02 2.90
C ILE A 105 8.91 -3.69 1.71
N ALA A 106 9.05 -2.49 1.11
CA ALA A 106 8.26 -2.10 -0.05
C ALA A 106 8.49 -3.03 -1.25
N THR A 107 9.75 -3.41 -1.50
CA THR A 107 10.13 -4.36 -2.55
C THR A 107 9.53 -5.74 -2.29
N ALA A 108 9.63 -6.25 -1.06
CA ALA A 108 9.07 -7.55 -0.70
C ALA A 108 7.55 -7.60 -0.86
N CYS A 109 6.83 -6.58 -0.37
CA CYS A 109 5.38 -6.49 -0.58
C CYS A 109 5.02 -6.52 -2.06
N ARG A 110 5.74 -5.79 -2.90
CA ARG A 110 5.49 -5.76 -4.34
C ARG A 110 5.80 -7.10 -5.01
N ALA A 111 6.94 -7.71 -4.67
CA ALA A 111 7.38 -8.99 -5.24
C ALA A 111 6.44 -10.15 -4.91
N HIS A 112 5.74 -10.07 -3.78
CA HIS A 112 4.77 -11.08 -3.32
C HIS A 112 3.31 -10.64 -3.45
N GLU A 113 3.04 -9.58 -4.22
CA GLU A 113 1.70 -9.07 -4.54
C GLU A 113 0.85 -8.74 -3.30
N LEU A 114 1.49 -8.38 -2.18
CA LEU A 114 0.78 -7.97 -0.99
C LEU A 114 0.17 -6.57 -1.20
N PRO A 115 -1.15 -6.41 -1.01
CA PRO A 115 -1.83 -5.15 -1.32
C PRO A 115 -1.50 -4.00 -0.36
N SER A 116 -1.03 -4.31 0.86
CA SER A 116 -0.78 -3.29 1.89
C SER A 116 0.69 -3.20 2.26
N THR A 117 1.26 -2.01 2.13
CA THR A 117 2.62 -1.69 2.58
C THR A 117 2.53 -0.42 3.42
N ILE A 118 2.58 -0.59 4.75
CA ILE A 118 2.31 0.48 5.71
C ILE A 118 3.63 0.94 6.33
N ASP A 119 3.90 2.24 6.19
CA ASP A 119 5.14 2.87 6.65
C ASP A 119 5.15 3.11 8.16
N LEU A 120 6.33 3.41 8.68
CA LEU A 120 6.60 3.72 10.08
C LEU A 120 5.70 4.83 10.65
N VAL A 121 5.52 4.82 11.97
CA VAL A 121 4.79 5.86 12.68
C VAL A 121 5.52 7.20 12.63
N CYS A 122 4.76 8.31 12.50
CA CYS A 122 5.26 9.64 12.82
C CYS A 122 5.02 9.93 14.31
N THR A 123 6.07 10.10 15.07
CA THR A 123 6.00 10.36 16.51
C THR A 123 5.66 11.81 16.84
N SER A 124 5.82 12.72 15.87
CA SER A 124 5.41 14.13 16.00
C SER A 124 3.94 14.29 15.64
N TYR A 125 3.11 14.73 16.62
CA TYR A 125 1.67 14.87 16.41
C TYR A 125 1.10 16.19 16.96
N LYS A 126 1.93 17.00 17.65
CA LYS A 126 1.49 18.24 18.29
C LYS A 126 1.82 19.46 17.43
N GLY A 127 0.82 20.34 17.29
CA GLY A 127 0.97 21.63 16.61
C GLY A 127 1.22 21.52 15.11
N GLU A 128 1.40 22.67 14.48
CA GLU A 128 1.62 22.76 13.02
C GLU A 128 2.93 22.08 12.58
N GLU A 129 3.99 22.20 13.37
CA GLU A 129 5.28 21.58 13.08
C GLU A 129 5.18 20.04 13.07
N GLY A 130 4.44 19.44 14.02
CA GLY A 130 4.20 18.01 14.05
C GLY A 130 3.41 17.52 12.83
N LEU A 131 2.42 18.30 12.40
CA LEU A 131 1.63 17.98 11.20
C LEU A 131 2.45 18.13 9.92
N LYS A 132 3.32 19.13 9.84
CA LYS A 132 4.26 19.30 8.72
C LYS A 132 5.26 18.12 8.63
N THR A 133 5.84 17.72 9.77
CA THR A 133 6.71 16.54 9.84
C THR A 133 5.98 15.28 9.37
N LEU A 134 4.72 15.10 9.77
CA LEU A 134 3.91 13.99 9.28
C LEU A 134 3.75 14.00 7.76
N GLU A 135 3.43 15.16 7.18
CA GLU A 135 3.26 15.29 5.74
C GLU A 135 4.55 14.95 4.98
N GLU A 136 5.70 15.48 5.42
CA GLU A 136 7.02 15.17 4.87
C GLU A 136 7.34 13.67 4.95
N GLU A 137 7.09 13.03 6.08
CA GLU A 137 7.27 11.58 6.24
C GLU A 137 6.32 10.77 5.36
N CYS A 138 5.05 11.20 5.21
CA CYS A 138 4.08 10.55 4.31
C CYS A 138 4.53 10.64 2.84
N ILE A 139 5.00 11.82 2.40
CA ILE A 139 5.55 12.02 1.05
C ILE A 139 6.75 11.10 0.84
N GLY A 140 7.68 11.05 1.80
CA GLY A 140 8.84 10.16 1.74
C GLY A 140 8.44 8.68 1.64
N GLY A 141 7.44 8.25 2.42
CA GLY A 141 6.88 6.89 2.34
C GLY A 141 6.24 6.59 1.00
N LYS A 142 5.37 7.49 0.50
CA LYS A 142 4.74 7.37 -0.83
C LYS A 142 5.79 7.23 -1.94
N ASN A 143 6.87 8.00 -1.88
CA ASN A 143 7.95 7.96 -2.87
C ASN A 143 8.74 6.63 -2.84
N LEU A 144 8.82 5.95 -1.69
CA LEU A 144 9.43 4.64 -1.54
C LEU A 144 8.49 3.48 -1.90
N GLY A 145 7.21 3.75 -2.22
CA GLY A 145 6.25 2.73 -2.62
C GLY A 145 5.31 2.25 -1.51
N PHE A 146 5.32 2.88 -0.35
CA PHE A 146 4.30 2.64 0.67
C PHE A 146 2.94 3.19 0.23
N ASN A 147 1.86 2.57 0.69
CA ASN A 147 0.49 2.99 0.40
C ASN A 147 -0.32 3.36 1.65
N GLY A 148 0.33 3.40 2.80
CA GLY A 148 -0.23 3.83 4.07
C GLY A 148 0.86 4.12 5.09
N LYS A 149 0.44 4.58 6.27
CA LYS A 149 1.33 4.93 7.40
C LYS A 149 0.65 4.59 8.72
N GLN A 150 1.44 4.15 9.71
CA GLN A 150 0.94 4.05 11.08
C GLN A 150 0.66 5.45 11.65
N LEU A 151 -0.46 5.59 12.30
CA LEU A 151 -0.89 6.84 12.93
C LEU A 151 -1.17 6.58 14.42
N ILE A 152 -0.79 7.53 15.26
CA ILE A 152 -0.95 7.47 16.73
C ILE A 152 -1.92 8.51 17.28
N HIS A 153 -2.43 9.41 16.43
CA HIS A 153 -3.37 10.44 16.85
C HIS A 153 -4.40 10.73 15.75
N PRO A 154 -5.68 10.99 16.09
CA PRO A 154 -6.72 11.29 15.11
C PRO A 154 -6.42 12.46 14.18
N THR A 155 -5.73 13.50 14.66
CA THR A 155 -5.34 14.67 13.84
C THR A 155 -4.41 14.33 12.67
N GLN A 156 -3.78 13.17 12.69
CA GLN A 156 -2.88 12.70 11.63
C GLN A 156 -3.63 12.07 10.45
N VAL A 157 -4.90 11.67 10.64
CA VAL A 157 -5.65 10.85 9.66
C VAL A 157 -5.85 11.60 8.36
N GLU A 158 -6.35 12.82 8.42
CA GLU A 158 -6.67 13.61 7.22
C GLU A 158 -5.43 13.87 6.36
N ILE A 159 -4.32 14.25 6.99
CA ILE A 159 -3.05 14.51 6.28
C ILE A 159 -2.53 13.24 5.62
N ALA A 160 -2.52 12.12 6.34
CA ALA A 160 -2.07 10.86 5.79
C ALA A 160 -2.94 10.42 4.61
N GLN A 161 -4.27 10.45 4.75
CA GLN A 161 -5.19 10.11 3.66
C GLN A 161 -4.96 10.98 2.43
N LYS A 162 -4.91 12.31 2.61
CA LYS A 162 -4.68 13.27 1.53
C LYS A 162 -3.34 13.05 0.82
N THR A 163 -2.28 12.74 1.57
CA THR A 163 -0.94 12.56 0.99
C THR A 163 -0.83 11.26 0.21
N PHE A 164 -1.39 10.16 0.73
CA PHE A 164 -1.31 8.86 0.06
C PHE A 164 -2.28 8.69 -1.11
N GLN A 165 -3.37 9.46 -1.16
CA GLN A 165 -4.26 9.45 -2.33
C GLN A 165 -3.58 10.07 -3.57
N PRO A 166 -4.04 9.75 -4.79
CA PRO A 166 -3.63 10.46 -5.99
C PRO A 166 -4.12 11.91 -5.96
N SER A 167 -3.30 12.84 -6.43
CA SER A 167 -3.71 14.23 -6.66
C SER A 167 -4.61 14.35 -7.89
N ASP A 168 -5.40 15.41 -7.98
CA ASP A 168 -6.28 15.66 -9.13
C ASP A 168 -5.50 15.67 -10.45
N LYS A 169 -4.29 16.28 -10.47
CA LYS A 169 -3.41 16.28 -11.63
C LYS A 169 -2.92 14.90 -12.04
N GLU A 170 -2.61 14.04 -11.04
CA GLU A 170 -2.22 12.65 -11.31
C GLU A 170 -3.39 11.86 -11.87
N VAL A 171 -4.60 12.07 -11.34
CA VAL A 171 -5.83 11.41 -11.83
C VAL A 171 -6.15 11.86 -13.25
N GLU A 172 -6.16 13.18 -13.51
CA GLU A 172 -6.38 13.74 -14.84
C GLU A 172 -5.40 13.14 -15.86
N TRP A 173 -4.10 13.22 -15.57
CA TRP A 173 -3.08 12.64 -16.44
C TRP A 173 -3.31 11.16 -16.72
N ALA A 174 -3.59 10.38 -15.67
CA ALA A 174 -3.80 8.95 -15.81
C ALA A 174 -5.04 8.61 -16.65
N VAL A 175 -6.13 9.36 -16.46
CA VAL A 175 -7.37 9.19 -17.25
C VAL A 175 -7.11 9.54 -18.72
N ARG A 176 -6.41 10.63 -19.01
CA ARG A 176 -6.01 11.02 -20.36
C ARG A 176 -5.16 9.95 -21.05
N VAL A 177 -4.18 9.40 -20.33
CA VAL A 177 -3.36 8.28 -20.85
C VAL A 177 -4.22 7.06 -21.18
N VAL A 178 -5.14 6.67 -20.29
CA VAL A 178 -6.00 5.49 -20.51
C VAL A 178 -6.94 5.70 -21.71
N ILE A 179 -7.54 6.88 -21.86
CA ILE A 179 -8.41 7.19 -23.01
C ILE A 179 -7.63 7.14 -24.33
N ALA A 180 -6.45 7.77 -24.36
CA ALA A 180 -5.63 7.78 -25.56
C ALA A 180 -5.09 6.38 -25.91
N ASP A 181 -4.72 5.56 -24.91
CA ASP A 181 -4.29 4.17 -25.08
C ASP A 181 -5.40 3.32 -25.74
N GLU A 182 -6.64 3.43 -25.28
CA GLU A 182 -7.79 2.73 -25.87
C GLU A 182 -8.00 3.07 -27.36
N LYS A 183 -7.62 4.28 -27.78
CA LYS A 183 -7.68 4.72 -29.18
C LYS A 183 -6.45 4.30 -29.97
N ALA A 184 -5.26 4.38 -29.37
CA ALA A 184 -4.01 3.92 -29.95
C ALA A 184 -4.03 2.43 -30.25
N ASP A 185 -4.54 1.60 -29.31
CA ASP A 185 -4.72 0.16 -29.50
C ASP A 185 -5.59 -0.17 -30.70
N LYS A 186 -6.69 0.56 -30.93
CA LYS A 186 -7.56 0.40 -32.10
C LYS A 186 -6.86 0.76 -33.41
N GLN A 187 -5.81 1.59 -33.36
CA GLN A 187 -4.99 1.99 -34.49
C GLN A 187 -3.75 1.12 -34.67
N GLY A 188 -3.51 0.13 -33.78
CA GLY A 188 -2.33 -0.74 -33.79
C GLY A 188 -1.03 -0.03 -33.39
N ARG A 189 -1.10 1.08 -32.65
CA ARG A 189 0.06 1.82 -32.16
C ARG A 189 0.54 1.26 -30.83
N GLY A 190 1.77 0.79 -30.76
CA GLY A 190 2.38 0.30 -29.51
C GLY A 190 3.05 1.38 -28.65
N ALA A 191 3.33 2.55 -29.22
CA ALA A 191 3.86 3.74 -28.53
C ALA A 191 3.36 5.00 -29.20
N TRP A 192 3.18 6.06 -28.42
CA TRP A 192 2.62 7.35 -28.86
C TRP A 192 3.05 8.47 -27.89
N THR A 193 2.64 9.71 -28.13
CA THR A 193 3.00 10.84 -27.25
C THR A 193 1.76 11.45 -26.61
N LEU A 194 1.93 12.00 -25.40
CA LEU A 194 0.97 12.83 -24.71
C LEU A 194 1.70 14.03 -24.10
N ASP A 195 1.29 15.23 -24.44
CA ASP A 195 1.92 16.47 -23.98
C ASP A 195 3.45 16.46 -24.23
N GLY A 196 3.87 15.94 -25.39
CA GLY A 196 5.27 15.83 -25.79
C GLY A 196 6.09 14.75 -25.05
N LYS A 197 5.45 13.88 -24.27
CA LYS A 197 6.12 12.77 -23.57
C LYS A 197 5.74 11.44 -24.19
N MET A 198 6.75 10.58 -24.35
CA MET A 198 6.51 9.22 -24.85
C MET A 198 5.67 8.41 -23.84
N ILE A 199 4.65 7.76 -24.36
CA ILE A 199 3.77 6.83 -23.64
C ILE A 199 3.98 5.43 -24.24
N ASP A 200 4.38 4.51 -23.40
CA ASP A 200 4.62 3.11 -23.71
C ASP A 200 3.88 2.20 -22.73
N VAL A 201 3.97 0.90 -22.92
CA VAL A 201 3.27 -0.12 -22.11
C VAL A 201 3.49 0.07 -20.60
N PRO A 202 4.72 0.29 -20.08
CA PRO A 202 4.94 0.58 -18.66
C PRO A 202 4.22 1.84 -18.17
N VAL A 203 4.21 2.91 -18.94
CA VAL A 203 3.54 4.17 -18.59
C VAL A 203 2.02 3.98 -18.55
N VAL A 204 1.46 3.28 -19.52
CA VAL A 204 0.04 2.90 -19.55
C VAL A 204 -0.31 2.03 -18.33
N GLY A 205 0.50 1.04 -18.01
CA GLY A 205 0.32 0.20 -16.82
C GLY A 205 0.27 1.02 -15.53
N LYS A 206 1.18 2.01 -15.40
CA LYS A 206 1.17 2.97 -14.28
C LYS A 206 -0.11 3.79 -14.24
N ALA A 207 -0.58 4.29 -15.36
CA ALA A 207 -1.80 5.10 -15.45
C ALA A 207 -3.04 4.27 -15.04
N LYS A 208 -3.19 3.05 -15.55
CA LYS A 208 -4.28 2.12 -15.18
C LYS A 208 -4.29 1.82 -13.66
N ALA A 209 -3.11 1.59 -13.08
CA ALA A 209 -2.99 1.37 -11.63
C ALA A 209 -3.39 2.60 -10.81
N LEU A 210 -3.07 3.80 -11.31
CA LEU A 210 -3.40 5.06 -10.65
C LEU A 210 -4.89 5.37 -10.73
N VAL A 211 -5.54 5.13 -11.87
CA VAL A 211 -7.00 5.22 -12.02
C VAL A 211 -7.70 4.29 -11.01
N LYS A 212 -7.29 3.02 -10.95
CA LYS A 212 -7.83 2.07 -9.98
C LYS A 212 -7.65 2.55 -8.53
N LYS A 213 -6.48 3.13 -8.21
CA LYS A 213 -6.23 3.69 -6.88
C LYS A 213 -7.15 4.88 -6.58
N ALA A 214 -7.39 5.76 -7.55
CA ALA A 214 -8.29 6.90 -7.41
C ALA A 214 -9.72 6.45 -7.10
N GLU A 215 -10.23 5.44 -7.81
CA GLU A 215 -11.53 4.83 -7.55
C GLU A 215 -11.64 4.25 -6.12
N LEU A 216 -10.60 3.55 -5.66
CA LEU A 216 -10.54 3.02 -4.29
C LEU A 216 -10.51 4.12 -3.23
N CYS A 217 -9.99 5.30 -3.56
CA CYS A 217 -10.01 6.48 -2.71
C CYS A 217 -11.35 7.25 -2.77
N GLY A 218 -12.33 6.79 -3.55
CA GLY A 218 -13.64 7.44 -3.70
C GLY A 218 -13.62 8.66 -4.64
N ILE A 219 -12.56 8.85 -5.44
CA ILE A 219 -12.48 9.92 -6.43
C ILE A 219 -13.35 9.57 -7.62
N ASN A 220 -14.19 10.49 -8.06
CA ASN A 220 -15.05 10.28 -9.22
C ASN A 220 -14.27 10.37 -10.54
N VAL A 221 -13.68 9.27 -10.93
CA VAL A 221 -12.94 9.13 -12.19
C VAL A 221 -13.83 9.31 -13.42
N GLY A 222 -15.15 9.02 -13.29
CA GLY A 222 -16.11 9.12 -14.39
C GLY A 222 -16.26 10.56 -14.91
N ASP A 223 -16.29 11.54 -14.03
CA ASP A 223 -16.42 12.95 -14.41
C ASP A 223 -15.17 13.41 -15.19
N VAL A 224 -13.97 13.04 -14.68
CA VAL A 224 -12.70 13.35 -15.38
C VAL A 224 -12.66 12.66 -16.74
N ARG A 225 -13.15 11.42 -16.85
CA ARG A 225 -13.21 10.69 -18.12
C ARG A 225 -14.15 11.35 -19.13
N ASN A 226 -15.28 11.87 -18.67
CA ASN A 226 -16.23 12.61 -19.52
C ASN A 226 -15.63 13.90 -20.05
N GLU A 227 -14.90 14.64 -19.23
CA GLU A 227 -14.21 15.88 -19.62
C GLU A 227 -13.18 15.63 -20.73
N TRP A 228 -12.41 14.54 -20.61
CA TRP A 228 -11.31 14.22 -21.52
C TRP A 228 -11.64 13.20 -22.61
N THR A 229 -12.93 12.98 -22.92
CA THR A 229 -13.38 12.01 -23.94
C THR A 229 -12.70 12.21 -25.32
N HIS A 230 -12.32 13.44 -25.65
CA HIS A 230 -11.71 13.81 -26.92
C HIS A 230 -10.19 13.65 -26.96
N GLN A 231 -9.55 13.21 -25.87
CA GLN A 231 -8.10 13.01 -25.85
C GLN A 231 -7.69 12.00 -26.92
N GLU A 232 -6.74 12.36 -27.76
CA GLU A 232 -6.16 11.53 -28.82
C GLU A 232 -4.71 11.18 -28.48
N PRO A 233 -4.19 10.04 -28.96
CA PRO A 233 -2.76 9.75 -28.97
C PRO A 233 -2.08 10.61 -30.04
N GLU A 234 -1.01 11.31 -29.66
CA GLU A 234 -0.21 12.17 -30.56
C GLU A 234 0.86 11.37 -31.29
#